data_49ce5f35d745539cebabc2f3af88164c
#
_entry.id   49ce5f35d745539cebabc2f3af88164c
#
_cell.length_a   1.000
_cell.length_b   1.000
_cell.length_c   1.000
_cell.angle_alpha   90.00
_cell.angle_beta   90.00
_cell.angle_gamma   90.00
#
_symmetry.space_group_name_H-M   'P 1'
#
loop_
_entity.id
_entity.type
_entity.pdbx_description
1 polymer ?
#
loop_
_entity_poly.entity_id
_entity_poly.type
_entity_poly.pdbx_seq_one_letter_code
_entity_poly.pdbx_strand_id
1 'polypeptide(L)'
;MKAAAARELAPAGRLRAAINLGNPVLARAGAAGADPGGISVDLARAVARDLGIDVALVPFASAGAVVKAATSATWDMAFLAAEPERATSLAFSPPYVEIDGTFLVRASAPFATCADVDRADVTVAVALNAAYDLHLTRTLAHAQLVRAPDGAESLRLFDDARVTVAAGIRQALDRHARDRAGLRVLPDRFMAIRQAIAVAKERQAAATYLAAFVTAALADGTIARIVASHAAR
;
A
#
# COMPACT_ATOMS: atom_id res chain seq x y z
N MET A 1 4.98 28.68 0.79
CA MET A 1 4.67 27.27 0.50
C MET A 1 4.14 26.56 1.74
N LYS A 2 4.90 26.39 2.86
CA LYS A 2 4.47 25.66 4.07
C LYS A 2 3.13 26.13 4.66
N ALA A 3 2.94 27.45 4.84
CA ALA A 3 1.68 27.98 5.42
C ALA A 3 0.42 27.68 4.59
N ALA A 4 0.52 27.67 3.26
CA ALA A 4 -0.61 27.26 2.40
C ALA A 4 -0.87 25.76 2.48
N ALA A 5 0.19 24.95 2.47
CA ALA A 5 0.08 23.49 2.62
C ALA A 5 -0.50 23.11 3.98
N ALA A 6 -0.07 23.77 5.07
CA ALA A 6 -0.60 23.52 6.41
C ALA A 6 -2.11 23.81 6.50
N ARG A 7 -2.61 24.88 5.85
CA ARG A 7 -4.06 25.16 5.79
C ARG A 7 -4.84 24.08 5.05
N GLU A 8 -4.29 23.54 3.95
CA GLU A 8 -4.95 22.45 3.20
C GLU A 8 -4.85 21.10 3.91
N LEU A 9 -3.72 20.81 4.60
CA LEU A 9 -3.49 19.54 5.29
C LEU A 9 -4.11 19.47 6.69
N ALA A 10 -4.37 20.62 7.31
CA ALA A 10 -4.97 20.69 8.64
C ALA A 10 -6.16 21.66 8.69
N PRO A 11 -7.21 21.48 7.85
CA PRO A 11 -8.34 22.41 7.80
C PRO A 11 -9.15 22.47 9.12
N ALA A 12 -9.04 21.43 9.94
CA ALA A 12 -9.66 21.33 11.27
C ALA A 12 -8.64 21.52 12.42
N GLY A 13 -7.52 22.19 12.16
CA GLY A 13 -6.47 22.48 13.14
C GLY A 13 -5.44 21.36 13.34
N ARG A 14 -5.66 20.15 12.78
CA ARG A 14 -4.71 19.03 12.81
C ARG A 14 -4.78 18.21 11.54
N LEU A 15 -3.66 17.62 11.13
CA LEU A 15 -3.54 16.72 9.99
C LEU A 15 -4.17 15.36 10.33
N ARG A 16 -5.14 14.90 9.54
CA ARG A 16 -5.67 13.55 9.62
C ARG A 16 -4.97 12.68 8.58
N ALA A 17 -4.09 11.80 9.04
CA ALA A 17 -3.31 10.90 8.19
C ALA A 17 -3.98 9.52 8.09
N ALA A 18 -4.43 9.13 6.91
CA ALA A 18 -4.98 7.79 6.67
C ALA A 18 -3.88 6.74 6.68
N ILE A 19 -3.97 5.76 7.57
CA ILE A 19 -3.01 4.67 7.75
C ILE A 19 -3.62 3.36 7.26
N ASN A 20 -3.09 2.83 6.16
CA ASN A 20 -3.54 1.58 5.56
C ASN A 20 -2.90 0.38 6.29
N LEU A 21 -3.65 -0.26 7.17
CA LEU A 21 -3.22 -1.46 7.92
C LEU A 21 -3.19 -2.73 7.04
N GLY A 22 -3.83 -2.71 5.87
CA GLY A 22 -3.78 -3.80 4.90
C GLY A 22 -2.42 -3.97 4.20
N ASN A 23 -1.46 -3.05 4.46
CA ASN A 23 -0.08 -3.16 3.99
C ASN A 23 0.88 -3.30 5.18
N PRO A 24 1.21 -4.53 5.60
CA PRO A 24 2.01 -4.79 6.80
C PRO A 24 3.49 -4.37 6.68
N VAL A 25 3.96 -4.02 5.48
CA VAL A 25 5.29 -3.42 5.27
C VAL A 25 5.30 -1.98 5.73
N LEU A 26 4.19 -1.24 5.53
CA LEU A 26 4.10 0.19 5.76
C LEU A 26 3.50 0.55 7.12
N ALA A 27 2.55 -0.27 7.60
CA ALA A 27 1.89 0.00 8.87
C ALA A 27 1.40 -1.28 9.54
N ARG A 28 1.35 -1.28 10.86
CA ARG A 28 0.81 -2.35 11.71
C ARG A 28 -0.09 -1.75 12.77
N ALA A 29 -1.15 -2.47 13.11
CA ALA A 29 -1.99 -2.10 14.25
C ALA A 29 -1.15 -2.06 15.52
N GLY A 30 -1.42 -1.09 16.39
CA GLY A 30 -0.89 -1.07 17.74
C GLY A 30 -1.55 -2.14 18.62
N ALA A 31 -1.06 -2.31 19.84
CA ALA A 31 -1.77 -3.07 20.88
C ALA A 31 -3.15 -2.44 21.13
N ALA A 32 -4.05 -3.17 21.79
CA ALA A 32 -5.41 -2.68 22.06
C ALA A 32 -5.39 -1.27 22.67
N GLY A 33 -5.99 -0.30 21.97
CA GLY A 33 -6.05 1.09 22.36
C GLY A 33 -4.79 1.94 22.07
N ALA A 34 -3.75 1.36 21.47
CA ALA A 34 -2.54 2.09 21.07
C ALA A 34 -2.60 2.52 19.60
N ASP A 35 -1.88 3.61 19.30
CA ASP A 35 -1.68 4.07 17.94
C ASP A 35 -1.04 3.00 17.05
N PRO A 36 -1.35 2.97 15.75
CA PRO A 36 -0.61 2.16 14.80
C PRO A 36 0.86 2.61 14.73
N GLY A 37 1.73 1.70 14.30
CA GLY A 37 3.14 1.96 14.04
C GLY A 37 3.54 1.61 12.61
N GLY A 38 4.71 2.05 12.18
CA GLY A 38 5.27 1.72 10.88
C GLY A 38 5.74 2.92 10.07
N ILE A 39 6.25 2.64 8.87
CA ILE A 39 6.84 3.64 7.95
C ILE A 39 5.86 4.79 7.68
N SER A 40 4.60 4.47 7.37
CA SER A 40 3.57 5.48 7.08
C SER A 40 3.29 6.39 8.27
N VAL A 41 3.30 5.84 9.49
CA VAL A 41 3.09 6.60 10.72
C VAL A 41 4.24 7.56 10.97
N ASP A 42 5.48 7.09 10.83
CA ASP A 42 6.67 7.93 11.05
C ASP A 42 6.80 9.03 9.99
N LEU A 43 6.42 8.74 8.75
CA LEU A 43 6.34 9.76 7.69
C LEU A 43 5.22 10.78 7.98
N ALA A 44 4.04 10.35 8.46
CA ALA A 44 2.97 11.27 8.84
C ALA A 44 3.42 12.23 9.95
N ARG A 45 4.09 11.69 10.97
CA ARG A 45 4.66 12.49 12.06
C ARG A 45 5.78 13.42 11.59
N ALA A 46 6.60 12.99 10.61
CA ALA A 46 7.66 13.82 10.03
C ALA A 46 7.08 15.02 9.25
N VAL A 47 6.05 14.80 8.42
CA VAL A 47 5.32 15.87 7.71
C VAL A 47 4.71 16.86 8.70
N ALA A 48 4.02 16.36 9.74
CA ALA A 48 3.39 17.20 10.74
C ALA A 48 4.40 18.06 11.50
N ARG A 49 5.54 17.48 11.92
CA ARG A 49 6.66 18.23 12.56
C ARG A 49 7.23 19.31 11.64
N ASP A 50 7.44 19.00 10.37
CA ASP A 50 7.99 19.97 9.41
C ASP A 50 7.05 21.14 9.14
N LEU A 51 5.75 20.92 9.27
CA LEU A 51 4.72 21.97 9.15
C LEU A 51 4.38 22.67 10.47
N GLY A 52 4.82 22.15 11.61
CA GLY A 52 4.46 22.68 12.93
C GLY A 52 2.99 22.50 13.27
N ILE A 53 2.37 21.38 12.85
CA ILE A 53 0.97 21.04 13.10
C ILE A 53 0.84 19.69 13.81
N ASP A 54 -0.28 19.48 14.52
CA ASP A 54 -0.59 18.19 15.13
C ASP A 54 -1.05 17.17 14.08
N VAL A 55 -0.85 15.87 14.37
CA VAL A 55 -1.31 14.77 13.53
C VAL A 55 -2.25 13.84 14.29
N ALA A 56 -3.33 13.43 13.62
CA ALA A 56 -4.20 12.34 14.04
C ALA A 56 -4.05 11.18 13.04
N LEU A 57 -3.82 9.99 13.55
CA LEU A 57 -3.72 8.77 12.74
C LEU A 57 -5.11 8.16 12.58
N VAL A 58 -5.54 7.96 11.34
CA VAL A 58 -6.86 7.39 11.00
C VAL A 58 -6.64 6.02 10.36
N PRO A 59 -6.78 4.91 11.10
CA PRO A 59 -6.53 3.57 10.57
C PRO A 59 -7.65 3.11 9.63
N PHE A 60 -7.25 2.41 8.56
CA PHE A 60 -8.13 1.76 7.60
C PHE A 60 -7.69 0.31 7.38
N ALA A 61 -8.63 -0.60 7.20
CA ALA A 61 -8.34 -2.01 6.99
C ALA A 61 -7.67 -2.31 5.63
N SER A 62 -7.90 -1.48 4.60
CA SER A 62 -7.36 -1.71 3.25
C SER A 62 -7.15 -0.41 2.48
N ALA A 63 -6.32 -0.48 1.41
CA ALA A 63 -6.14 0.64 0.49
C ALA A 63 -7.45 1.05 -0.20
N GLY A 64 -8.31 0.09 -0.53
CA GLY A 64 -9.64 0.36 -1.10
C GLY A 64 -10.52 1.18 -0.15
N ALA A 65 -10.47 0.87 1.17
CA ALA A 65 -11.19 1.65 2.18
C ALA A 65 -10.67 3.10 2.28
N VAL A 66 -9.35 3.31 2.21
CA VAL A 66 -8.75 4.67 2.18
C VAL A 66 -9.24 5.45 0.97
N VAL A 67 -9.21 4.86 -0.23
CA VAL A 67 -9.65 5.51 -1.48
C VAL A 67 -11.14 5.83 -1.42
N LYS A 68 -11.97 4.88 -0.96
CA LYS A 68 -13.42 5.11 -0.80
C LYS A 68 -13.71 6.27 0.16
N ALA A 69 -12.93 6.43 1.20
CA ALA A 69 -13.07 7.50 2.19
C ALA A 69 -12.56 8.87 1.73
N ALA A 70 -11.91 8.97 0.56
CA ALA A 70 -11.42 10.24 0.02
C ALA A 70 -12.55 11.26 -0.22
N THR A 71 -13.72 10.78 -0.66
CA THR A 71 -14.89 11.63 -0.95
C THR A 71 -15.63 12.10 0.30
N SER A 72 -15.42 11.47 1.46
CA SER A 72 -16.09 11.79 2.72
C SER A 72 -15.29 12.71 3.64
N ALA A 73 -14.16 13.25 3.16
CA ALA A 73 -13.29 14.15 3.91
C ALA A 73 -12.91 13.63 5.33
N THR A 74 -12.73 12.32 5.47
CA THR A 74 -12.34 11.69 6.75
C THR A 74 -10.84 11.75 7.00
N TRP A 75 -10.05 12.04 5.98
CA TRP A 75 -8.62 12.21 6.06
C TRP A 75 -8.14 13.36 5.16
N ASP A 76 -6.94 13.86 5.43
CA ASP A 76 -6.33 14.97 4.71
C ASP A 76 -5.12 14.53 3.88
N MET A 77 -4.43 13.49 4.32
CA MET A 77 -3.26 12.89 3.67
C MET A 77 -3.34 11.36 3.80
N ALA A 78 -2.89 10.64 2.79
CA ALA A 78 -2.88 9.17 2.79
C ALA A 78 -1.56 8.60 2.25
N PHE A 79 -1.30 7.33 2.54
CA PHE A 79 -0.15 6.56 2.05
C PHE A 79 -0.67 5.44 1.16
N LEU A 80 -0.51 5.61 -0.16
CA LEU A 80 -1.10 4.74 -1.17
C LEU A 80 -0.12 4.50 -2.32
N ALA A 81 -0.27 3.38 -3.00
CA ALA A 81 0.37 3.18 -4.29
C ALA A 81 -0.16 4.19 -5.33
N ALA A 82 0.74 4.80 -6.08
CA ALA A 82 0.41 5.70 -7.18
C ALA A 82 -0.07 4.89 -8.39
N GLU A 83 -1.38 4.63 -8.45
CA GLU A 83 -2.04 3.92 -9.55
C GLU A 83 -2.82 4.88 -10.45
N PRO A 84 -2.87 4.65 -11.77
CA PRO A 84 -3.58 5.51 -12.71
C PRO A 84 -5.04 5.79 -12.32
N GLU A 85 -5.76 4.78 -11.86
CA GLU A 85 -7.16 4.90 -11.44
C GLU A 85 -7.32 5.86 -10.26
N ARG A 86 -6.37 5.83 -9.33
CA ARG A 86 -6.37 6.72 -8.16
C ARG A 86 -5.97 8.14 -8.52
N ALA A 87 -5.08 8.31 -9.52
CA ALA A 87 -4.63 9.61 -10.00
C ALA A 87 -5.74 10.44 -10.70
N THR A 88 -6.90 9.86 -10.95
CA THR A 88 -8.08 10.59 -11.43
C THR A 88 -8.60 11.59 -10.38
N SER A 89 -8.52 11.24 -9.10
CA SER A 89 -9.04 12.03 -7.95
C SER A 89 -7.99 12.43 -6.92
N LEU A 90 -6.80 11.80 -6.96
CA LEU A 90 -5.72 12.05 -6.01
C LEU A 90 -4.48 12.61 -6.71
N ALA A 91 -3.76 13.50 -6.03
CA ALA A 91 -2.42 13.92 -6.37
C ALA A 91 -1.40 13.17 -5.51
N PHE A 92 -0.30 12.74 -6.11
CA PHE A 92 0.72 11.92 -5.48
C PHE A 92 2.08 12.65 -5.41
N SER A 93 2.81 12.45 -4.32
CA SER A 93 4.24 12.77 -4.26
C SER A 93 5.05 11.83 -5.17
N PRO A 94 6.36 12.07 -5.39
CA PRO A 94 7.26 11.02 -5.82
C PRO A 94 7.15 9.79 -4.89
N PRO A 95 7.38 8.56 -5.39
CA PRO A 95 7.35 7.36 -4.56
C PRO A 95 8.49 7.39 -3.53
N TYR A 96 8.17 7.06 -2.27
CA TYR A 96 9.13 7.01 -1.19
C TYR A 96 9.68 5.60 -0.92
N VAL A 97 8.97 4.57 -1.39
CA VAL A 97 9.40 3.16 -1.35
C VAL A 97 8.73 2.36 -2.46
N GLU A 98 9.43 1.36 -3.00
CA GLU A 98 8.88 0.35 -3.90
C GLU A 98 8.76 -0.98 -3.16
N ILE A 99 7.65 -1.70 -3.42
CA ILE A 99 7.36 -3.01 -2.84
C ILE A 99 7.01 -3.95 -3.97
N ASP A 100 7.58 -5.17 -3.98
CA ASP A 100 7.28 -6.15 -5.02
C ASP A 100 5.88 -6.74 -4.87
N GLY A 101 5.12 -6.71 -5.97
CA GLY A 101 3.94 -7.53 -6.17
C GLY A 101 4.32 -8.84 -6.86
N THR A 102 3.97 -9.99 -6.25
CA THR A 102 4.28 -11.32 -6.78
C THR A 102 3.16 -12.31 -6.46
N PHE A 103 3.37 -13.58 -6.77
CA PHE A 103 2.41 -14.64 -6.55
C PHE A 103 2.89 -15.68 -5.54
N LEU A 104 1.95 -16.17 -4.74
CA LEU A 104 2.07 -17.37 -3.92
C LEU A 104 1.43 -18.54 -4.67
N VAL A 105 2.12 -19.64 -4.77
CA VAL A 105 1.69 -20.85 -5.49
C VAL A 105 1.96 -22.10 -4.65
N ARG A 106 1.30 -23.21 -4.99
CA ARG A 106 1.70 -24.53 -4.46
C ARG A 106 3.10 -24.89 -4.99
N ALA A 107 3.93 -25.53 -4.18
CA ALA A 107 5.29 -25.89 -4.56
C ALA A 107 5.32 -26.80 -5.80
N SER A 108 4.31 -27.68 -5.95
CA SER A 108 4.14 -28.58 -7.09
C SER A 108 3.55 -27.91 -8.34
N ALA A 109 3.09 -26.65 -8.26
CA ALA A 109 2.48 -25.98 -9.40
C ALA A 109 3.51 -25.66 -10.50
N PRO A 110 3.14 -25.77 -11.78
CA PRO A 110 4.08 -25.62 -12.91
C PRO A 110 4.32 -24.15 -13.30
N PHE A 111 4.51 -23.27 -12.31
CA PHE A 111 4.79 -21.84 -12.53
C PHE A 111 6.22 -21.53 -12.10
N ALA A 112 7.12 -21.23 -13.01
CA ALA A 112 8.50 -20.83 -12.69
C ALA A 112 8.60 -19.31 -12.46
N THR A 113 7.82 -18.54 -13.20
CA THR A 113 7.82 -17.08 -13.21
C THR A 113 6.39 -16.51 -13.10
N CYS A 114 6.27 -15.22 -12.82
CA CYS A 114 4.98 -14.54 -12.80
C CYS A 114 4.26 -14.59 -14.16
N ALA A 115 5.00 -14.62 -15.27
CA ALA A 115 4.41 -14.73 -16.61
C ALA A 115 3.67 -16.05 -16.84
N ASP A 116 4.07 -17.14 -16.17
CA ASP A 116 3.43 -18.44 -16.32
C ASP A 116 2.01 -18.50 -15.73
N VAL A 117 1.64 -17.52 -14.92
CA VAL A 117 0.34 -17.47 -14.22
C VAL A 117 -0.80 -17.03 -15.15
N ASP A 118 -0.54 -16.26 -16.21
CA ASP A 118 -1.61 -15.77 -17.11
C ASP A 118 -2.11 -16.85 -18.06
N ARG A 119 -2.89 -17.77 -17.54
CA ARG A 119 -3.48 -18.89 -18.29
C ARG A 119 -4.97 -19.02 -17.99
N ALA A 120 -5.75 -19.50 -18.97
CA ALA A 120 -7.21 -19.60 -18.89
C ALA A 120 -7.72 -20.55 -17.78
N ASP A 121 -6.89 -21.52 -17.37
CA ASP A 121 -7.19 -22.48 -16.29
C ASP A 121 -6.79 -21.98 -14.90
N VAL A 122 -6.27 -20.74 -14.79
CA VAL A 122 -5.75 -20.17 -13.54
C VAL A 122 -6.74 -19.15 -12.96
N THR A 123 -7.02 -19.32 -11.68
CA THR A 123 -7.74 -18.34 -10.86
C THR A 123 -6.78 -17.70 -9.84
N VAL A 124 -6.79 -16.36 -9.76
CA VAL A 124 -5.89 -15.57 -8.93
C VAL A 124 -6.69 -14.81 -7.86
N ALA A 125 -6.47 -15.13 -6.59
CA ALA A 125 -7.05 -14.33 -5.51
C ALA A 125 -6.31 -13.01 -5.35
N VAL A 126 -7.07 -11.92 -5.22
CA VAL A 126 -6.57 -10.57 -4.97
C VAL A 126 -7.40 -9.85 -3.91
N ALA A 127 -6.78 -8.96 -3.14
CA ALA A 127 -7.54 -8.04 -2.29
C ALA A 127 -8.16 -6.93 -3.15
N LEU A 128 -9.46 -6.75 -3.02
CA LEU A 128 -10.25 -5.78 -3.80
C LEU A 128 -9.66 -4.36 -3.70
N ASN A 129 -9.44 -3.75 -4.85
CA ASN A 129 -8.86 -2.40 -4.99
C ASN A 129 -7.45 -2.24 -4.41
N ALA A 130 -6.73 -3.32 -4.14
CA ALA A 130 -5.29 -3.26 -3.90
C ALA A 130 -4.55 -2.85 -5.18
N ALA A 131 -3.33 -2.32 -5.06
CA ALA A 131 -2.53 -1.93 -6.24
C ALA A 131 -2.32 -3.11 -7.21
N TYR A 132 -2.06 -4.29 -6.68
CA TYR A 132 -1.89 -5.49 -7.49
C TYR A 132 -3.20 -5.99 -8.12
N ASP A 133 -4.39 -5.78 -7.52
CA ASP A 133 -5.69 -6.03 -8.16
C ASP A 133 -5.86 -5.09 -9.37
N LEU A 134 -5.66 -3.78 -9.18
CA LEU A 134 -5.76 -2.79 -10.25
C LEU A 134 -4.78 -3.09 -11.41
N HIS A 135 -3.53 -3.43 -11.08
CA HIS A 135 -2.52 -3.79 -12.07
C HIS A 135 -2.93 -5.05 -12.84
N LEU A 136 -3.23 -6.15 -12.15
CA LEU A 136 -3.59 -7.42 -12.77
C LEU A 136 -4.88 -7.34 -13.58
N THR A 137 -5.84 -6.49 -13.18
CA THR A 137 -7.05 -6.21 -13.96
C THR A 137 -6.72 -5.64 -15.35
N ARG A 138 -5.64 -4.87 -15.46
CA ARG A 138 -5.21 -4.25 -16.74
C ARG A 138 -4.29 -5.15 -17.57
N THR A 139 -3.61 -6.09 -16.95
CA THR A 139 -2.48 -6.80 -17.59
C THR A 139 -2.71 -8.27 -17.84
N LEU A 140 -3.55 -8.96 -17.05
CA LEU A 140 -3.91 -10.34 -17.32
C LEU A 140 -4.86 -10.43 -18.52
N ALA A 141 -4.52 -11.31 -19.45
CA ALA A 141 -5.32 -11.57 -20.64
C ALA A 141 -6.19 -12.84 -20.51
N HIS A 142 -5.76 -13.82 -19.72
CA HIS A 142 -6.34 -15.15 -19.68
C HIS A 142 -6.77 -15.58 -18.29
N ALA A 143 -5.95 -15.34 -17.26
CA ALA A 143 -6.25 -15.76 -15.89
C ALA A 143 -7.41 -14.95 -15.28
N GLN A 144 -8.21 -15.60 -14.42
CA GLN A 144 -9.38 -15.01 -13.81
C GLN A 144 -9.08 -14.47 -12.40
N LEU A 145 -9.48 -13.22 -12.14
CA LEU A 145 -9.34 -12.60 -10.82
C LEU A 145 -10.53 -12.94 -9.91
N VAL A 146 -10.23 -13.44 -8.71
CA VAL A 146 -11.18 -13.64 -7.62
C VAL A 146 -10.88 -12.63 -6.53
N ARG A 147 -11.77 -11.67 -6.32
CA ARG A 147 -11.59 -10.56 -5.39
C ARG A 147 -12.09 -10.88 -4.00
N ALA A 148 -11.22 -10.76 -3.02
CA ALA A 148 -11.53 -10.87 -1.60
C ALA A 148 -11.60 -9.46 -0.96
N PRO A 149 -12.29 -9.29 0.17
CA PRO A 149 -12.38 -7.99 0.86
C PRO A 149 -11.02 -7.40 1.26
N ASP A 150 -10.06 -8.26 1.63
CA ASP A 150 -8.72 -7.90 2.06
C ASP A 150 -7.68 -8.99 1.72
N GLY A 151 -6.40 -8.74 2.08
CA GLY A 151 -5.32 -9.67 1.78
C GLY A 151 -5.36 -10.96 2.62
N ALA A 152 -5.89 -10.92 3.84
CA ALA A 152 -6.01 -12.10 4.69
C ALA A 152 -7.05 -13.07 4.10
N GLU A 153 -8.20 -12.55 3.69
CA GLU A 153 -9.24 -13.34 3.04
C GLU A 153 -8.79 -13.85 1.66
N SER A 154 -8.00 -13.07 0.91
CA SER A 154 -7.38 -13.53 -0.34
C SER A 154 -6.48 -14.75 -0.12
N LEU A 155 -5.66 -14.75 0.93
CA LEU A 155 -4.82 -15.89 1.31
C LEU A 155 -5.65 -17.08 1.80
N ARG A 156 -6.76 -16.83 2.51
CA ARG A 156 -7.67 -17.89 2.96
C ARG A 156 -8.33 -18.59 1.77
N LEU A 157 -8.76 -17.86 0.74
CA LEU A 157 -9.27 -18.47 -0.49
C LEU A 157 -8.25 -19.40 -1.15
N PHE A 158 -6.98 -19.03 -1.12
CA PHE A 158 -5.89 -19.85 -1.62
C PHE A 158 -5.64 -21.08 -0.73
N ASP A 159 -5.59 -20.93 0.59
CA ASP A 159 -5.39 -22.04 1.53
C ASP A 159 -6.50 -23.11 1.38
N ASP A 160 -7.74 -22.67 1.25
CA ASP A 160 -8.94 -23.51 1.04
C ASP A 160 -9.02 -24.14 -0.36
N ALA A 161 -8.00 -23.95 -1.20
CA ALA A 161 -7.94 -24.44 -2.59
C ALA A 161 -9.10 -23.95 -3.48
N ARG A 162 -9.70 -22.81 -3.16
CA ARG A 162 -10.79 -22.18 -3.94
C ARG A 162 -10.25 -21.41 -5.14
N VAL A 163 -8.94 -21.11 -5.15
CA VAL A 163 -8.20 -20.47 -6.24
C VAL A 163 -6.86 -21.17 -6.45
N THR A 164 -6.29 -21.03 -7.64
CA THR A 164 -5.02 -21.65 -8.03
C THR A 164 -3.81 -20.91 -7.45
N VAL A 165 -3.89 -19.58 -7.38
CA VAL A 165 -2.78 -18.67 -7.06
C VAL A 165 -3.30 -17.54 -6.16
N ALA A 166 -2.46 -17.01 -5.27
CA ALA A 166 -2.73 -15.75 -4.58
C ALA A 166 -1.71 -14.68 -4.98
N ALA A 167 -2.19 -13.50 -5.37
CA ALA A 167 -1.36 -12.33 -5.59
C ALA A 167 -1.25 -11.49 -4.32
N GLY A 168 -0.09 -10.85 -4.13
CA GLY A 168 0.10 -9.99 -2.97
C GLY A 168 1.46 -9.30 -2.92
N ILE A 169 1.68 -8.62 -1.82
CA ILE A 169 2.98 -8.02 -1.48
C ILE A 169 3.93 -9.15 -1.08
N ARG A 170 5.14 -9.19 -1.69
CA ARG A 170 6.16 -10.23 -1.46
C ARG A 170 6.34 -10.56 0.02
N GLN A 171 6.57 -9.56 0.86
CA GLN A 171 6.85 -9.79 2.29
C GLN A 171 5.65 -10.43 3.03
N ALA A 172 4.42 -10.15 2.61
CA ALA A 172 3.24 -10.79 3.18
C ALA A 172 3.12 -12.24 2.74
N LEU A 173 3.39 -12.52 1.46
CA LEU A 173 3.38 -13.86 0.89
C LEU A 173 4.52 -14.73 1.46
N ASP A 174 5.73 -14.18 1.59
CA ASP A 174 6.88 -14.86 2.19
C ASP A 174 6.59 -15.24 3.65
N ARG A 175 5.98 -14.31 4.42
CA ARG A 175 5.56 -14.60 5.79
C ARG A 175 4.50 -15.70 5.85
N HIS A 176 3.57 -15.70 4.93
CA HIS A 176 2.51 -16.71 4.85
C HIS A 176 3.07 -18.09 4.47
N ALA A 177 4.07 -18.15 3.60
CA ALA A 177 4.71 -19.39 3.14
C ALA A 177 5.76 -19.94 4.12
N ARG A 178 6.32 -19.13 5.03
CA ARG A 178 7.53 -19.41 5.82
C ARG A 178 7.54 -20.79 6.50
N ASP A 179 6.44 -21.15 7.16
CA ASP A 179 6.36 -22.40 7.94
C ASP A 179 5.37 -23.39 7.32
N ARG A 180 5.11 -23.25 6.01
CA ARG A 180 4.14 -24.06 5.27
C ARG A 180 4.81 -24.83 4.15
N ALA A 181 5.23 -26.07 4.46
CA ALA A 181 5.75 -26.98 3.45
C ALA A 181 4.72 -27.15 2.31
N GLY A 182 5.16 -27.06 1.07
CA GLY A 182 4.28 -27.15 -0.09
C GLY A 182 3.76 -25.81 -0.63
N LEU A 183 4.20 -24.68 -0.07
CA LEU A 183 3.98 -23.34 -0.63
C LEU A 183 5.31 -22.72 -1.07
N ARG A 184 5.28 -21.88 -2.09
CA ARG A 184 6.40 -21.03 -2.51
C ARG A 184 5.92 -19.73 -3.12
N VAL A 185 6.70 -18.68 -2.92
CA VAL A 185 6.52 -17.39 -3.58
C VAL A 185 7.35 -17.40 -4.87
N LEU A 186 6.80 -16.87 -5.96
CA LEU A 186 7.55 -16.80 -7.22
C LEU A 186 8.73 -15.82 -7.09
N PRO A 187 9.88 -16.15 -7.72
CA PRO A 187 11.13 -15.41 -7.49
C PRO A 187 11.12 -14.01 -8.08
N ASP A 188 10.40 -13.81 -9.18
CA ASP A 188 10.26 -12.54 -9.87
C ASP A 188 9.04 -11.73 -9.36
N ARG A 189 8.87 -10.54 -9.86
CA ARG A 189 7.72 -9.67 -9.60
C ARG A 189 6.95 -9.41 -10.88
N PHE A 190 5.62 -9.35 -10.80
CA PHE A 190 4.80 -8.86 -11.91
C PHE A 190 4.69 -7.33 -11.90
N MET A 191 4.89 -6.68 -10.74
CA MET A 191 4.91 -5.21 -10.62
C MET A 191 5.78 -4.71 -9.48
N ALA A 192 6.28 -3.47 -9.63
CA ALA A 192 6.78 -2.67 -8.52
C ALA A 192 5.66 -1.77 -8.01
N ILE A 193 5.21 -1.97 -6.79
CA ILE A 193 4.18 -1.16 -6.13
C ILE A 193 4.84 0.11 -5.58
N ARG A 194 4.66 1.23 -6.27
CA ARG A 194 5.26 2.52 -5.94
C ARG A 194 4.43 3.25 -4.89
N GLN A 195 4.87 3.23 -3.64
CA GLN A 195 4.16 3.86 -2.54
C GLN A 195 4.50 5.35 -2.46
N ALA A 196 3.47 6.19 -2.42
CA ALA A 196 3.57 7.64 -2.39
C ALA A 196 2.66 8.25 -1.32
N ILE A 197 2.87 9.51 -1.01
CA ILE A 197 1.94 10.29 -0.19
C ILE A 197 0.89 10.90 -1.13
N ALA A 198 -0.38 10.75 -0.78
CA ALA A 198 -1.51 11.20 -1.57
C ALA A 198 -2.34 12.25 -0.82
N VAL A 199 -2.88 13.19 -1.57
CA VAL A 199 -3.90 14.16 -1.14
C VAL A 199 -5.01 14.23 -2.17
N ALA A 200 -6.16 14.79 -1.83
CA ALA A 200 -7.19 15.09 -2.82
C ALA A 200 -6.63 16.05 -3.89
N LYS A 201 -7.00 15.81 -5.15
CA LYS A 201 -6.37 16.46 -6.33
C LYS A 201 -6.48 17.97 -6.34
N GLU A 202 -7.52 18.51 -5.75
CA GLU A 202 -7.78 19.95 -5.60
C GLU A 202 -6.87 20.63 -4.57
N ARG A 203 -6.21 19.90 -3.68
CA ARG A 203 -5.28 20.43 -2.65
C ARG A 203 -3.89 20.68 -3.24
N GLN A 204 -3.78 21.66 -4.10
CA GLN A 204 -2.59 21.94 -4.91
C GLN A 204 -1.38 22.37 -4.09
N ALA A 205 -1.57 23.20 -3.04
CA ALA A 205 -0.48 23.63 -2.18
C ALA A 205 0.07 22.47 -1.34
N ALA A 206 -0.80 21.58 -0.87
CA ALA A 206 -0.43 20.35 -0.18
C ALA A 206 0.33 19.38 -1.10
N ALA A 207 -0.16 19.17 -2.32
CA ALA A 207 0.49 18.31 -3.30
C ALA A 207 1.91 18.78 -3.64
N THR A 208 2.07 20.08 -3.93
CA THR A 208 3.36 20.70 -4.22
C THR A 208 4.33 20.58 -3.03
N TYR A 209 3.85 20.86 -1.82
CA TYR A 209 4.65 20.74 -0.61
C TYR A 209 5.09 19.29 -0.36
N LEU A 210 4.18 18.32 -0.45
CA LEU A 210 4.48 16.90 -0.20
C LEU A 210 5.46 16.34 -1.24
N ALA A 211 5.37 16.78 -2.50
CA ALA A 211 6.35 16.40 -3.52
C ALA A 211 7.74 16.91 -3.16
N ALA A 212 7.86 18.17 -2.74
CA ALA A 212 9.13 18.74 -2.32
C ALA A 212 9.67 18.09 -1.03
N PHE A 213 8.78 17.80 -0.04
CA PHE A 213 9.15 17.13 1.20
C PHE A 213 9.71 15.73 0.93
N VAL A 214 9.02 14.91 0.13
CA VAL A 214 9.48 13.54 -0.20
C VAL A 214 10.80 13.59 -0.96
N THR A 215 10.94 14.49 -1.93
CA THR A 215 12.22 14.67 -2.68
C THR A 215 13.38 15.01 -1.75
N ALA A 216 13.19 15.94 -0.83
CA ALA A 216 14.22 16.31 0.15
C ALA A 216 14.52 15.15 1.11
N ALA A 217 13.48 14.46 1.63
CA ALA A 217 13.63 13.37 2.58
C ALA A 217 14.26 12.10 1.95
N LEU A 218 14.15 11.92 0.64
CA LEU A 218 14.90 10.90 -0.11
C LEU A 218 16.37 11.31 -0.21
N ALA A 219 16.66 12.57 -0.56
CA ALA A 219 18.02 13.08 -0.78
C ALA A 219 18.85 13.10 0.50
N ASP A 220 18.26 13.47 1.64
CA ASP A 220 18.94 13.56 2.95
C ASP A 220 18.99 12.25 3.73
N GLY A 221 18.44 11.16 3.17
CA GLY A 221 18.39 9.84 3.78
C GLY A 221 17.36 9.67 4.90
N THR A 222 16.49 10.63 5.15
CA THR A 222 15.44 10.54 6.18
C THR A 222 14.50 9.36 5.91
N ILE A 223 14.05 9.18 4.67
CA ILE A 223 13.21 8.04 4.30
C ILE A 223 13.97 6.73 4.46
N ALA A 224 15.24 6.66 4.05
CA ALA A 224 16.06 5.45 4.22
C ALA A 224 16.19 5.05 5.70
N ARG A 225 16.41 6.02 6.61
CA ARG A 225 16.46 5.77 8.07
C ARG A 225 15.13 5.26 8.61
N ILE A 226 14.01 5.87 8.19
CA ILE A 226 12.65 5.41 8.59
C ILE A 226 12.41 3.98 8.11
N VAL A 227 12.70 3.67 6.85
CA VAL A 227 12.53 2.32 6.29
C VAL A 227 13.39 1.31 7.05
N ALA A 228 14.67 1.61 7.28
CA ALA A 228 15.60 0.73 7.99
C ALA A 228 15.15 0.44 9.42
N SER A 229 14.57 1.41 10.13
CA SER A 229 14.07 1.22 11.50
C SER A 229 12.90 0.24 11.59
N HIS A 230 12.23 -0.08 10.48
CA HIS A 230 11.12 -1.02 10.39
C HIS A 230 11.46 -2.34 9.67
N ALA A 231 12.62 -2.45 9.05
CA ALA A 231 13.03 -3.66 8.32
C ALA A 231 13.39 -4.85 9.24
N ALA A 232 13.77 -4.57 10.48
CA ALA A 232 14.25 -5.56 11.46
C ALA A 232 13.14 -6.12 12.39
N ARG A 233 11.86 -5.83 12.14
CA ARG A 233 10.76 -6.21 13.04
C ARG A 233 9.75 -7.15 12.41
#